data_05f28973537f03d91a4b6234d49aa7ca
#
_entry.id   05f28973537f03d91a4b6234d49aa7ca
#
_cell.length_a   1.000
_cell.length_b   1.000
_cell.length_c   1.000
_cell.angle_alpha   90.00
_cell.angle_beta   90.00
_cell.angle_gamma   90.00
#
_symmetry.space_group_name_H-M   'P 1'
#
loop_
_entity.id
_entity.type
_entity.pdbx_description
1 polymer ?
#
loop_
_entity_poly.entity_id
_entity_poly.type
_entity_poly.pdbx_seq_one_letter_code
_entity_poly.pdbx_strand_id
1 'polypeptide(L)'
;ALNDLRGISNLDVYVTGSNSKMLSSDILTEFRGRSDEIRVHPLSFAEYYSAVGGDKNEAFDEYAFYGGMPLILSRPDDIAKMNYLKSLFSEVYIKDIVERKGIERQDVLEQILDLLCSSVGSLTNPTKIANTLKSKQGSGVSANTIRAYIGHLEDAFLFSESKRYDVKGKSYFDYPNKYYSEDIGLRNARIGFRQQEMTHIMENIIYNE
;
A
#
# COMPACT_ATOMS: atom_id res chain seq x y z
N ALA A 1 24.61 7.43 18.62
CA ALA A 1 24.70 8.43 17.52
C ALA A 1 23.47 9.35 17.48
N LEU A 2 22.21 8.83 17.26
CA LEU A 2 21.01 9.70 17.21
C LEU A 2 20.71 10.35 18.57
N ASN A 3 20.89 9.64 19.68
CA ASN A 3 20.68 10.17 21.02
C ASN A 3 21.66 11.31 21.36
N ASP A 4 22.86 11.29 20.80
CA ASP A 4 23.89 12.33 21.03
C ASP A 4 23.52 13.63 20.33
N LEU A 5 22.91 13.54 19.13
CA LEU A 5 22.44 14.69 18.35
C LEU A 5 21.32 15.46 19.06
N ARG A 6 20.49 14.78 19.86
CA ARG A 6 19.37 15.38 20.60
C ARG A 6 19.81 16.32 21.74
N GLY A 7 21.03 16.19 22.19
CA GLY A 7 21.59 17.10 23.20
C GLY A 7 22.01 18.48 22.69
N ILE A 8 21.91 18.68 21.36
CA ILE A 8 22.33 19.94 20.71
C ILE A 8 21.11 20.85 20.58
N SER A 9 21.11 21.99 21.26
CA SER A 9 19.96 22.89 21.42
C SER A 9 19.45 23.57 20.13
N ASN A 10 20.18 23.51 19.03
CA ASN A 10 19.83 24.16 17.76
C ASN A 10 19.73 23.16 16.61
N LEU A 11 19.39 21.90 16.90
CA LEU A 11 19.33 20.84 15.90
C LEU A 11 17.97 20.17 15.91
N ASP A 12 17.30 20.20 14.77
CA ASP A 12 16.14 19.37 14.47
C ASP A 12 16.59 18.12 13.72
N VAL A 13 16.19 16.95 14.20
CA VAL A 13 16.58 15.66 13.61
C VAL A 13 15.35 15.01 12.97
N TYR A 14 15.42 14.82 11.67
CA TYR A 14 14.41 14.10 10.90
C TYR A 14 14.97 12.74 10.45
N VAL A 15 14.24 11.67 10.77
CA VAL A 15 14.59 10.31 10.34
C VAL A 15 13.50 9.82 9.42
N THR A 16 13.86 9.32 8.26
CA THR A 16 12.90 8.80 7.27
C THR A 16 13.08 7.31 7.06
N GLY A 17 12.01 6.60 6.75
CA GLY A 17 12.00 5.18 6.43
C GLY A 17 10.82 4.81 5.56
N SER A 18 11.02 3.82 4.69
CA SER A 18 10.00 3.31 3.76
C SER A 18 9.10 2.22 4.37
N ASN A 19 9.18 1.99 5.67
CA ASN A 19 8.46 0.91 6.34
C ASN A 19 8.08 1.32 7.76
N SER A 20 6.82 1.07 8.14
CA SER A 20 6.29 1.41 9.47
C SER A 20 7.09 0.81 10.63
N LYS A 21 7.65 -0.38 10.45
CA LYS A 21 8.43 -1.06 11.50
C LYS A 21 9.87 -0.60 11.62
N MET A 22 10.46 -0.01 10.59
CA MET A 22 11.82 0.55 10.71
C MET A 22 11.88 1.75 11.67
N LEU A 23 10.79 2.49 11.76
CA LEU A 23 10.68 3.60 12.69
C LEU A 23 10.13 3.16 14.06
N SER A 24 9.29 2.10 14.09
CA SER A 24 8.52 1.75 15.29
C SER A 24 9.25 0.84 16.27
N SER A 25 10.09 -0.14 15.84
CA SER A 25 10.65 -1.11 16.78
C SER A 25 11.92 -0.66 17.46
N ASP A 26 12.88 -0.09 16.73
CA ASP A 26 14.19 0.23 17.27
C ASP A 26 14.34 1.71 17.61
N ILE A 27 13.83 2.59 16.76
CA ILE A 27 13.94 4.04 16.94
C ILE A 27 12.92 4.56 17.96
N LEU A 28 11.64 4.12 17.87
CA LEU A 28 10.62 4.54 18.83
C LEU A 28 10.88 4.00 20.25
N THR A 29 11.54 2.85 20.38
CA THR A 29 11.92 2.31 21.69
C THR A 29 12.94 3.21 22.38
N GLU A 30 13.87 3.79 21.62
CA GLU A 30 14.85 4.76 22.14
C GLU A 30 14.28 6.18 22.26
N PHE A 31 13.28 6.54 21.46
CA PHE A 31 12.67 7.88 21.42
C PHE A 31 11.32 7.98 22.12
N ARG A 32 10.90 6.99 22.91
CA ARG A 32 9.61 6.95 23.62
C ARG A 32 9.20 8.31 24.20
N GLY A 33 8.09 8.87 23.65
CA GLY A 33 7.52 10.13 24.11
C GLY A 33 8.35 11.39 23.77
N ARG A 34 9.26 11.33 22.79
CA ARG A 34 10.14 12.43 22.42
C ARG A 34 10.33 12.60 20.90
N SER A 35 9.43 12.03 20.11
CA SER A 35 9.39 12.17 18.67
C SER A 35 7.96 12.14 18.19
N ASP A 36 7.68 12.90 17.14
CA ASP A 36 6.43 12.86 16.42
C ASP A 36 6.61 12.04 15.14
N GLU A 37 5.61 11.21 14.80
CA GLU A 37 5.59 10.44 13.56
C GLU A 37 4.78 11.22 12.52
N ILE A 38 5.40 11.48 11.38
CA ILE A 38 4.72 12.08 10.22
C ILE A 38 4.65 11.02 9.13
N ARG A 39 3.45 10.59 8.80
CA ARG A 39 3.20 9.68 7.69
C ARG A 39 2.97 10.48 6.42
N VAL A 40 3.79 10.21 5.40
CA VAL A 40 3.66 10.83 4.08
C VAL A 40 2.97 9.86 3.15
N HIS A 41 1.81 10.26 2.64
CA HIS A 41 1.02 9.51 1.68
C HIS A 41 1.30 9.97 0.25
N PRO A 42 0.93 9.18 -0.78
CA PRO A 42 0.80 9.70 -2.14
C PRO A 42 -0.10 10.93 -2.17
N LEU A 43 -0.01 11.74 -3.22
CA LEU A 43 -0.86 12.92 -3.37
C LEU A 43 -2.34 12.50 -3.36
N SER A 44 -3.15 13.19 -2.57
CA SER A 44 -4.60 13.16 -2.69
C SER A 44 -5.04 13.70 -4.05
N PHE A 45 -6.29 13.42 -4.47
CA PHE A 45 -6.79 14.01 -5.71
C PHE A 45 -6.81 15.56 -5.65
N ALA A 46 -7.10 16.12 -4.49
CA ALA A 46 -7.08 17.57 -4.30
C ALA A 46 -5.69 18.17 -4.53
N GLU A 47 -4.64 17.54 -3.99
CA GLU A 47 -3.24 17.96 -4.19
C GLU A 47 -2.79 17.75 -5.64
N TYR A 48 -3.12 16.61 -6.23
CA TYR A 48 -2.85 16.32 -7.64
C TYR A 48 -3.50 17.37 -8.55
N TYR A 49 -4.79 17.63 -8.37
CA TYR A 49 -5.52 18.62 -9.17
C TYR A 49 -4.98 20.04 -8.99
N SER A 50 -4.53 20.39 -7.79
CA SER A 50 -3.88 21.69 -7.55
C SER A 50 -2.58 21.85 -8.35
N ALA A 51 -1.90 20.75 -8.63
CA ALA A 51 -0.64 20.78 -9.39
C ALA A 51 -0.86 20.78 -10.92
N VAL A 52 -1.86 20.03 -11.43
CA VAL A 52 -2.08 19.90 -12.89
C VAL A 52 -3.06 20.95 -13.43
N GLY A 53 -4.09 21.33 -12.67
CA GLY A 53 -5.14 22.24 -13.12
C GLY A 53 -6.01 21.65 -14.24
N GLY A 54 -6.61 22.53 -15.05
CA GLY A 54 -7.41 22.14 -16.22
C GLY A 54 -8.83 21.66 -15.90
N ASP A 55 -9.39 20.79 -16.76
CA ASP A 55 -10.69 20.18 -16.50
C ASP A 55 -10.62 19.17 -15.39
N LYS A 56 -11.55 19.29 -14.43
CA LYS A 56 -11.51 18.45 -13.22
C LYS A 56 -11.84 16.98 -13.50
N ASN A 57 -12.68 16.70 -14.50
CA ASN A 57 -13.05 15.33 -14.83
C ASN A 57 -11.89 14.63 -15.56
N GLU A 58 -11.24 15.33 -16.51
CA GLU A 58 -10.04 14.81 -17.18
C GLU A 58 -8.92 14.56 -16.17
N ALA A 59 -8.68 15.49 -15.24
CA ALA A 59 -7.70 15.31 -14.18
C ALA A 59 -8.06 14.14 -13.24
N PHE A 60 -9.34 13.92 -12.95
CA PHE A 60 -9.78 12.79 -12.14
C PHE A 60 -9.60 11.46 -12.88
N ASP A 61 -9.92 11.39 -14.16
CA ASP A 61 -9.71 10.18 -14.96
C ASP A 61 -8.22 9.82 -15.04
N GLU A 62 -7.35 10.82 -15.19
CA GLU A 62 -5.90 10.63 -15.17
C GLU A 62 -5.41 10.16 -13.80
N TYR A 63 -5.87 10.77 -12.71
CA TYR A 63 -5.55 10.37 -11.36
C TYR A 63 -6.04 8.94 -11.04
N ALA A 64 -7.26 8.60 -11.44
CA ALA A 64 -7.82 7.25 -11.27
C ALA A 64 -7.02 6.19 -12.04
N PHE A 65 -6.32 6.58 -13.11
CA PHE A 65 -5.49 5.69 -13.91
C PHE A 65 -4.05 5.61 -13.43
N TYR A 66 -3.40 6.74 -13.12
CA TYR A 66 -1.97 6.81 -12.77
C TYR A 66 -1.69 6.99 -11.28
N GLY A 67 -2.69 7.31 -10.46
CA GLY A 67 -2.52 7.52 -9.01
C GLY A 67 -1.86 8.85 -8.64
N GLY A 68 -1.48 8.93 -7.37
CA GLY A 68 -0.94 10.14 -6.73
C GLY A 68 0.57 10.09 -6.44
N MET A 69 1.34 9.16 -7.05
CA MET A 69 2.79 9.18 -6.86
C MET A 69 3.40 10.47 -7.43
N PRO A 70 4.11 11.30 -6.64
CA PRO A 70 4.49 12.67 -7.05
C PRO A 70 5.28 12.75 -8.36
N LEU A 71 6.15 11.78 -8.64
CA LEU A 71 6.95 11.78 -9.86
C LEU A 71 6.13 11.53 -11.14
N ILE A 72 4.86 11.15 -11.03
CA ILE A 72 3.95 11.06 -12.19
C ILE A 72 3.81 12.43 -12.86
N LEU A 73 3.72 13.49 -12.06
CA LEU A 73 3.59 14.86 -12.57
C LEU A 73 4.73 15.31 -13.49
N SER A 74 5.90 14.71 -13.35
CA SER A 74 7.09 15.05 -14.15
C SER A 74 7.33 14.11 -15.34
N ARG A 75 6.49 13.09 -15.54
CA ARG A 75 6.66 12.15 -16.66
C ARG A 75 6.08 12.72 -17.95
N PRO A 76 6.81 12.64 -19.09
CA PRO A 76 6.44 13.35 -20.30
C PRO A 76 5.23 12.77 -21.03
N ASP A 77 4.97 11.47 -20.89
CA ASP A 77 3.92 10.75 -21.61
C ASP A 77 3.40 9.52 -20.83
N ASP A 78 2.35 8.93 -21.33
CA ASP A 78 1.67 7.78 -20.72
C ASP A 78 2.59 6.56 -20.59
N ILE A 79 3.45 6.32 -21.55
CA ILE A 79 4.38 5.19 -21.54
C ILE A 79 5.40 5.39 -20.42
N ALA A 80 5.93 6.61 -20.25
CA ALA A 80 6.86 6.95 -19.18
C ALA A 80 6.18 6.85 -17.80
N LYS A 81 4.91 7.27 -17.66
CA LYS A 81 4.12 7.12 -16.43
C LYS A 81 3.94 5.64 -16.08
N MET A 82 3.45 4.83 -17.03
CA MET A 82 3.24 3.39 -16.82
C MET A 82 4.54 2.64 -16.47
N ASN A 83 5.63 2.94 -17.16
CA ASN A 83 6.92 2.31 -16.90
C ASN A 83 7.46 2.70 -15.52
N TYR A 84 7.34 3.96 -15.14
CA TYR A 84 7.72 4.42 -13.81
C TYR A 84 6.96 3.66 -12.70
N LEU A 85 5.64 3.56 -12.79
CA LEU A 85 4.82 2.86 -11.80
C LEU A 85 5.14 1.36 -11.72
N LYS A 86 5.35 0.70 -12.87
CA LYS A 86 5.76 -0.71 -12.91
C LYS A 86 7.12 -0.93 -12.25
N SER A 87 8.11 -0.09 -12.57
CA SER A 87 9.44 -0.18 -11.95
C SER A 87 9.38 0.12 -10.45
N LEU A 88 8.63 1.15 -10.05
CA LEU A 88 8.46 1.50 -8.64
C LEU A 88 7.85 0.34 -7.87
N PHE A 89 6.80 -0.28 -8.41
CA PHE A 89 6.13 -1.41 -7.77
C PHE A 89 7.06 -2.62 -7.63
N SER A 90 7.71 -3.05 -8.72
CA SER A 90 8.53 -4.27 -8.74
C SER A 90 9.89 -4.09 -8.06
N GLU A 91 10.63 -3.04 -8.42
CA GLU A 91 12.01 -2.88 -7.98
C GLU A 91 12.14 -2.26 -6.59
N VAL A 92 11.24 -1.35 -6.24
CA VAL A 92 11.33 -0.66 -4.95
C VAL A 92 10.52 -1.40 -3.89
N TYR A 93 9.22 -1.64 -4.13
CA TYR A 93 8.38 -2.24 -3.10
C TYR A 93 8.57 -3.74 -2.97
N ILE A 94 8.40 -4.52 -4.04
CA ILE A 94 8.37 -5.98 -3.93
C ILE A 94 9.75 -6.53 -3.59
N LYS A 95 10.79 -6.05 -4.26
CA LYS A 95 12.16 -6.47 -3.97
C LYS A 95 12.56 -6.17 -2.53
N ASP A 96 12.26 -4.96 -2.04
CA ASP A 96 12.53 -4.56 -0.65
C ASP A 96 11.79 -5.45 0.37
N ILE A 97 10.49 -5.75 0.13
CA ILE A 97 9.70 -6.64 0.99
C ILE A 97 10.31 -8.05 1.01
N VAL A 98 10.64 -8.60 -0.14
CA VAL A 98 11.19 -9.96 -0.27
C VAL A 98 12.53 -10.07 0.46
N GLU A 99 13.45 -9.12 0.22
CA GLU A 99 14.78 -9.11 0.82
C GLU A 99 14.71 -8.91 2.35
N ARG A 100 13.96 -7.93 2.82
CA ARG A 100 13.87 -7.61 4.26
C ARG A 100 13.17 -8.66 5.09
N LYS A 101 12.11 -9.26 4.55
CA LYS A 101 11.29 -10.23 5.31
C LYS A 101 11.74 -11.66 5.09
N GLY A 102 12.75 -11.89 4.24
CA GLY A 102 13.24 -13.23 3.92
C GLY A 102 12.14 -14.12 3.35
N ILE A 103 11.33 -13.58 2.42
CA ILE A 103 10.19 -14.31 1.87
C ILE A 103 10.69 -15.44 0.97
N GLU A 104 10.53 -16.68 1.42
CA GLU A 104 10.92 -17.87 0.66
C GLU A 104 9.95 -18.19 -0.48
N ARG A 105 8.64 -18.01 -0.25
CA ARG A 105 7.58 -18.31 -1.21
C ARG A 105 7.14 -17.04 -1.94
N GLN A 106 8.02 -16.52 -2.82
CA GLN A 106 7.73 -15.35 -3.63
C GLN A 106 6.54 -15.58 -4.58
N ASP A 107 6.39 -16.80 -5.08
CA ASP A 107 5.23 -17.21 -5.89
C ASP A 107 3.90 -16.98 -5.16
N VAL A 108 3.84 -17.23 -3.87
CA VAL A 108 2.65 -17.00 -3.04
C VAL A 108 2.42 -15.50 -2.81
N LEU A 109 3.49 -14.74 -2.55
CA LEU A 109 3.39 -13.28 -2.40
C LEU A 109 2.81 -12.64 -3.66
N GLU A 110 3.33 -13.00 -4.84
CA GLU A 110 2.86 -12.53 -6.14
C GLU A 110 1.37 -12.84 -6.36
N GLN A 111 0.91 -14.02 -5.99
CA GLN A 111 -0.50 -14.41 -6.09
C GLN A 111 -1.39 -13.64 -5.13
N ILE A 112 -0.93 -13.37 -3.91
CA ILE A 112 -1.65 -12.52 -2.95
C ILE A 112 -1.79 -11.11 -3.50
N LEU A 113 -0.72 -10.56 -4.08
CA LEU A 113 -0.72 -9.24 -4.71
C LEU A 113 -1.73 -9.17 -5.86
N ASP A 114 -1.74 -10.17 -6.76
CA ASP A 114 -2.70 -10.23 -7.87
C ASP A 114 -4.14 -10.28 -7.36
N LEU A 115 -4.40 -11.06 -6.30
CA LEU A 115 -5.72 -11.14 -5.69
C LEU A 115 -6.13 -9.81 -5.04
N LEU A 116 -5.27 -9.20 -4.25
CA LEU A 116 -5.57 -7.92 -3.57
C LEU A 116 -5.78 -6.81 -4.61
N CYS A 117 -4.91 -6.69 -5.61
CA CYS A 117 -5.04 -5.69 -6.67
C CYS A 117 -6.30 -5.89 -7.52
N SER A 118 -6.69 -7.13 -7.81
CA SER A 118 -7.89 -7.42 -8.61
C SER A 118 -9.19 -7.32 -7.81
N SER A 119 -9.13 -7.37 -6.48
CA SER A 119 -10.30 -7.34 -5.60
C SER A 119 -10.29 -6.17 -4.61
N VAL A 120 -9.61 -5.07 -4.95
CA VAL A 120 -9.56 -3.87 -4.11
C VAL A 120 -10.97 -3.41 -3.73
N GLY A 121 -11.18 -3.04 -2.47
CA GLY A 121 -12.50 -2.66 -1.95
C GLY A 121 -13.49 -3.81 -1.77
N SER A 122 -13.18 -5.03 -2.21
CA SER A 122 -14.03 -6.20 -2.04
C SER A 122 -13.77 -6.90 -0.69
N LEU A 123 -14.82 -7.52 -0.14
CA LEU A 123 -14.72 -8.29 1.10
C LEU A 123 -13.88 -9.57 0.92
N THR A 124 -12.77 -9.66 1.62
CA THR A 124 -11.91 -10.84 1.65
C THR A 124 -11.31 -11.08 3.03
N ASN A 125 -10.72 -12.25 3.22
CA ASN A 125 -9.95 -12.59 4.42
C ASN A 125 -8.84 -13.60 4.06
N PRO A 126 -7.83 -13.80 4.92
CA PRO A 126 -6.74 -14.74 4.66
C PRO A 126 -7.20 -16.17 4.37
N THR A 127 -8.27 -16.64 5.01
CA THR A 127 -8.84 -17.99 4.77
C THR A 127 -9.43 -18.11 3.38
N LYS A 128 -10.19 -17.10 2.92
CA LYS A 128 -10.74 -17.07 1.56
C LYS A 128 -9.63 -17.04 0.50
N ILE A 129 -8.58 -16.25 0.74
CA ILE A 129 -7.40 -16.20 -0.13
C ILE A 129 -6.72 -17.57 -0.18
N ALA A 130 -6.44 -18.20 0.98
CA ALA A 130 -5.81 -19.53 1.05
C ALA A 130 -6.62 -20.58 0.28
N ASN A 131 -7.95 -20.59 0.43
CA ASN A 131 -8.85 -21.49 -0.29
C ASN A 131 -8.81 -21.25 -1.80
N THR A 132 -8.78 -19.98 -2.24
CA THR A 132 -8.68 -19.61 -3.66
C THR A 132 -7.35 -20.09 -4.26
N LEU A 133 -6.23 -19.90 -3.56
CA LEU A 133 -4.92 -20.36 -4.01
C LEU A 133 -4.85 -21.89 -4.08
N LYS A 134 -5.39 -22.58 -3.07
CA LYS A 134 -5.47 -24.04 -3.05
C LYS A 134 -6.28 -24.59 -4.22
N SER A 135 -7.43 -23.99 -4.53
CA SER A 135 -8.29 -24.45 -5.63
C SER A 135 -7.69 -24.22 -7.01
N LYS A 136 -6.93 -23.14 -7.19
CA LYS A 136 -6.36 -22.78 -8.50
C LYS A 136 -5.04 -23.49 -8.82
N GLN A 137 -4.20 -23.79 -7.81
CA GLN A 137 -2.82 -24.23 -8.03
C GLN A 137 -2.39 -25.43 -7.20
N GLY A 138 -3.28 -26.01 -6.39
CA GLY A 138 -2.94 -27.16 -5.53
C GLY A 138 -1.94 -26.83 -4.41
N SER A 139 -1.49 -25.58 -4.26
CA SER A 139 -0.53 -25.20 -3.25
C SER A 139 -1.21 -24.99 -1.90
N GLY A 140 -0.86 -25.84 -0.94
CA GLY A 140 -1.36 -25.70 0.44
C GLY A 140 -0.61 -24.59 1.20
N VAL A 141 -1.10 -23.37 1.13
CA VAL A 141 -0.60 -22.26 1.95
C VAL A 141 -1.57 -22.03 3.10
N SER A 142 -1.06 -21.90 4.32
CA SER A 142 -1.88 -21.68 5.50
C SER A 142 -2.46 -20.25 5.53
N ALA A 143 -3.65 -20.08 6.12
CA ALA A 143 -4.22 -18.75 6.34
C ALA A 143 -3.30 -17.86 7.20
N ASN A 144 -2.50 -18.44 8.10
CA ASN A 144 -1.53 -17.69 8.90
C ASN A 144 -0.37 -17.14 8.04
N THR A 145 0.13 -17.91 7.08
CA THR A 145 1.14 -17.43 6.12
C THR A 145 0.59 -16.31 5.26
N ILE A 146 -0.66 -16.45 4.77
CA ILE A 146 -1.34 -15.39 4.01
C ILE A 146 -1.46 -14.10 4.84
N ARG A 147 -1.89 -14.23 6.10
CA ARG A 147 -2.00 -13.08 7.02
C ARG A 147 -0.64 -12.41 7.25
N ALA A 148 0.43 -13.19 7.43
CA ALA A 148 1.77 -12.65 7.59
C ALA A 148 2.21 -11.86 6.34
N TYR A 149 1.96 -12.39 5.13
CA TYR A 149 2.33 -11.72 3.89
C TYR A 149 1.51 -10.44 3.66
N ILE A 150 0.20 -10.47 3.94
CA ILE A 150 -0.62 -9.24 3.90
C ILE A 150 -0.04 -8.21 4.88
N GLY A 151 0.28 -8.60 6.12
CA GLY A 151 0.91 -7.70 7.09
C GLY A 151 2.24 -7.12 6.62
N HIS A 152 3.02 -7.84 5.79
CA HIS A 152 4.24 -7.28 5.20
C HIS A 152 3.94 -6.23 4.12
N LEU A 153 2.84 -6.39 3.38
CA LEU A 153 2.37 -5.41 2.40
C LEU A 153 1.83 -4.15 3.08
N GLU A 154 1.15 -4.31 4.22
CA GLU A 154 0.69 -3.20 5.05
C GLU A 154 1.87 -2.46 5.69
N ASP A 155 2.84 -3.18 6.24
CA ASP A 155 4.08 -2.61 6.80
C ASP A 155 4.83 -1.76 5.75
N ALA A 156 4.78 -2.15 4.47
CA ALA A 156 5.41 -1.44 3.36
C ALA A 156 4.55 -0.33 2.76
N PHE A 157 3.41 -0.01 3.36
CA PHE A 157 2.47 1.00 2.85
C PHE A 157 1.99 0.77 1.42
N LEU A 158 1.78 -0.50 1.04
CA LEU A 158 1.17 -0.86 -0.25
C LEU A 158 -0.34 -1.02 -0.15
N PHE A 159 -0.81 -1.54 0.99
CA PHE A 159 -2.22 -1.77 1.27
C PHE A 159 -2.57 -1.36 2.69
N SER A 160 -3.82 -0.96 2.86
CA SER A 160 -4.46 -0.74 4.16
C SER A 160 -5.63 -1.69 4.36
N GLU A 161 -5.72 -2.29 5.54
CA GLU A 161 -6.86 -3.10 5.95
C GLU A 161 -7.95 -2.22 6.57
N SER A 162 -9.16 -2.26 6.00
CA SER A 162 -10.34 -1.66 6.58
C SER A 162 -11.19 -2.73 7.27
N LYS A 163 -11.20 -2.69 8.59
CA LYS A 163 -11.96 -3.62 9.43
C LYS A 163 -13.43 -3.21 9.49
N ARG A 164 -14.31 -4.20 9.38
CA ARG A 164 -15.73 -3.94 9.60
C ARG A 164 -15.96 -3.55 11.05
N TYR A 165 -16.65 -2.44 11.26
CA TYR A 165 -17.13 -2.05 12.58
C TYR A 165 -18.42 -2.80 12.90
N ASP A 166 -18.44 -3.59 14.00
CA ASP A 166 -19.65 -4.23 14.52
C ASP A 166 -20.01 -3.63 15.87
N VAL A 167 -21.15 -2.94 15.92
CA VAL A 167 -21.69 -2.30 17.14
C VAL A 167 -21.99 -3.32 18.24
N LYS A 168 -22.20 -4.59 17.89
CA LYS A 168 -22.57 -5.67 18.84
C LYS A 168 -21.37 -6.44 19.42
N GLY A 169 -20.14 -6.12 19.02
CA GLY A 169 -18.91 -6.52 19.72
C GLY A 169 -18.53 -8.00 19.74
N LYS A 170 -19.24 -8.91 19.04
CA LYS A 170 -19.04 -10.37 19.22
C LYS A 170 -18.26 -11.09 18.12
N SER A 171 -17.86 -10.43 17.01
CA SER A 171 -17.31 -11.19 15.87
C SER A 171 -16.25 -10.45 15.06
N TYR A 172 -15.41 -9.64 15.67
CA TYR A 172 -14.33 -8.93 14.97
C TYR A 172 -13.31 -9.85 14.26
N PHE A 173 -13.23 -11.11 14.66
CA PHE A 173 -12.18 -12.02 14.19
C PHE A 173 -12.57 -12.87 12.96
N ASP A 174 -13.87 -13.00 12.66
CA ASP A 174 -14.37 -13.92 11.63
C ASP A 174 -14.93 -13.24 10.37
N TYR A 175 -15.13 -11.91 10.41
CA TYR A 175 -15.69 -11.21 9.25
C TYR A 175 -14.62 -10.88 8.22
N PRO A 176 -14.96 -10.95 6.92
CA PRO A 176 -14.07 -10.49 5.87
C PRO A 176 -13.89 -8.97 5.96
N ASN A 177 -12.67 -8.52 5.77
CA ASN A 177 -12.28 -7.12 5.72
C ASN A 177 -12.19 -6.63 4.27
N LYS A 178 -12.07 -5.33 4.08
CA LYS A 178 -11.69 -4.75 2.79
C LYS A 178 -10.22 -4.36 2.82
N TYR A 179 -9.57 -4.46 1.67
CA TYR A 179 -8.20 -4.00 1.49
C TYR A 179 -8.19 -2.95 0.40
N TYR A 180 -7.54 -1.83 0.67
CA TYR A 180 -7.37 -0.73 -0.25
C TYR A 180 -5.90 -0.54 -0.57
N SER A 181 -5.59 -0.20 -1.82
CA SER A 181 -4.24 0.18 -2.21
C SER A 181 -3.96 1.60 -1.72
N GLU A 182 -2.79 1.84 -1.17
CA GLU A 182 -2.36 3.19 -0.77
C GLU A 182 -2.21 4.12 -1.98
N ASP A 183 -1.91 3.57 -3.16
CA ASP A 183 -1.91 4.29 -4.43
C ASP A 183 -2.59 3.49 -5.52
N ILE A 184 -3.57 4.10 -6.19
CA ILE A 184 -4.33 3.40 -7.24
C ILE A 184 -3.50 3.16 -8.51
N GLY A 185 -2.53 4.00 -8.80
CA GLY A 185 -1.63 3.84 -9.95
C GLY A 185 -0.70 2.65 -9.77
N LEU A 186 -0.18 2.41 -8.56
CA LEU A 186 0.60 1.21 -8.23
C LEU A 186 -0.24 -0.06 -8.39
N ARG A 187 -1.49 -0.04 -7.91
CA ARG A 187 -2.44 -1.14 -8.12
C ARG A 187 -2.66 -1.40 -9.62
N ASN A 188 -2.90 -0.35 -10.39
CA ASN A 188 -3.13 -0.44 -11.82
C ASN A 188 -1.89 -0.98 -12.56
N ALA A 189 -0.70 -0.54 -12.18
CA ALA A 189 0.56 -1.02 -12.72
C ALA A 189 0.75 -2.53 -12.49
N ARG A 190 0.39 -3.04 -11.31
CA ARG A 190 0.46 -4.46 -10.97
C ARG A 190 -0.41 -5.32 -11.89
N ILE A 191 -1.63 -4.90 -12.16
CA ILE A 191 -2.56 -5.66 -13.02
C ILE A 191 -2.47 -5.27 -14.50
N GLY A 192 -1.41 -4.56 -14.90
CA GLY A 192 -1.16 -4.16 -16.29
C GLY A 192 -2.16 -3.15 -16.83
N PHE A 193 -2.69 -2.28 -15.98
CA PHE A 193 -3.69 -1.25 -16.31
C PHE A 193 -4.97 -1.81 -16.91
N ARG A 194 -5.35 -3.02 -16.48
CA ARG A 194 -6.58 -3.71 -16.85
C ARG A 194 -7.59 -3.65 -15.71
N GLN A 195 -8.81 -4.15 -15.92
CA GLN A 195 -9.86 -4.26 -14.90
C GLN A 195 -10.14 -2.91 -14.21
N GLN A 196 -10.45 -1.92 -15.00
CA GLN A 196 -10.80 -0.57 -14.53
C GLN A 196 -12.28 -0.52 -14.11
N GLU A 197 -12.64 -1.25 -13.04
CA GLU A 197 -13.98 -1.14 -12.45
C GLU A 197 -14.06 0.15 -11.65
N MET A 198 -14.56 1.20 -12.29
CA MET A 198 -14.56 2.56 -11.74
C MET A 198 -15.17 2.64 -10.34
N THR A 199 -16.18 1.83 -10.03
CA THR A 199 -16.81 1.79 -8.70
C THR A 199 -15.81 1.44 -7.61
N HIS A 200 -14.99 0.41 -7.81
CA HIS A 200 -13.97 0.00 -6.84
C HIS A 200 -12.78 0.97 -6.80
N ILE A 201 -12.42 1.54 -7.95
CA ILE A 201 -11.38 2.58 -8.03
C ILE A 201 -11.82 3.82 -7.24
N MET A 202 -13.02 4.31 -7.47
CA MET A 202 -13.58 5.45 -6.73
C MET A 202 -13.68 5.17 -5.23
N GLU A 203 -14.12 3.98 -4.83
CA GLU A 203 -14.17 3.59 -3.42
C GLU A 203 -12.77 3.62 -2.80
N ASN A 204 -11.74 3.12 -3.51
CA ASN A 204 -10.36 3.17 -3.04
C ASN A 204 -9.84 4.61 -2.91
N ILE A 205 -10.11 5.46 -3.90
CA ILE A 205 -9.73 6.87 -3.87
C ILE A 205 -10.38 7.56 -2.67
N ILE A 206 -11.70 7.41 -2.50
CA ILE A 206 -12.45 8.01 -1.37
C ILE A 206 -11.92 7.51 0.00
N TYR A 207 -11.47 6.27 0.07
CA TYR A 207 -10.90 5.73 1.30
C TYR A 207 -9.56 6.40 1.66
N ASN A 208 -8.77 6.79 0.66
CA ASN A 208 -7.45 7.41 0.85
C ASN A 208 -7.50 8.94 1.04
N GLU A 209 -8.60 9.63 0.60
CA GLU A 209 -8.85 11.06 0.82
C GLU A 209 -9.21 11.37 2.29
#